data_471b90b0344d3541c942804523a2ec3d
#
_entry.id   471b90b0344d3541c942804523a2ec3d
#
_cell.length_a   1.000
_cell.length_b   1.000
_cell.length_c   1.000
_cell.angle_alpha   90.00
_cell.angle_beta   90.00
_cell.angle_gamma   90.00
#
_symmetry.space_group_name_H-M   'P 1'
#
loop_
_entity.id
_entity.type
_entity.pdbx_description
1 polymer ?
#
loop_
_entity_poly.entity_id
_entity_poly.type
_entity_poly.pdbx_seq_one_letter_code
_entity_poly.pdbx_strand_id
1 'polypeptide(L)'
;MRVCKPSLSLVLGLALLTGAAQAAPDIYVAYPPDGHRVAADHVILEGSVTPGATLTVSGTLVPTGPDGLFMTWWPLKAGGNALRLVTRLGGQSAARVLTVTRTVARALPAVPTAIDRASVQPAQPLDFWDAANDSPAERRVPVRFLGSPGGRATFRVAGGPAQPLTEGPAGVYSGAYTLPTGLTLTGAALTVSLTGRDGRTVSAAAPGRLSSAPALARSVTQLPGSVPGLGINAAGTVLTTLNGEALLYPREGMTFRAVGRVGPDLRLRLAPGLGALVAADQVSPLGFAPPPALSGGGVTAEGEGEGTVLSALPTATSSAPPKSVPTAVPTPALSVRVPLGPARPPFTLEQPDARTLALTLYGSLAAPLTVPAERPPALAGAEVQAVAPGVTRLTLRLAQAAWGFRAAYDGPDLRLRVRLPPSLNPAQPLLGRVVTLDPGHGGTQNGGAGSLRVPEKGLVLPIARRAAELLRAQGATVYLTRTADVTLGLTERGLLAEETASDLLISVHANALPDGRDPRGIRGPEVYFSHPQAQPVAAAILAALRARLPDLGPGAGLKPGADLALTRPTTQPSVLVELAYLTDAGNLRLLHSPAGQERLAQALAQGVADFYAGAAR
;
A
#
# COMPACT_ATOMS: atom_id res chain seq x y z
N MET A 1 -50.53 -24.12 83.75
CA MET A 1 -49.96 -25.36 84.28
C MET A 1 -49.22 -26.09 83.19
N ARG A 2 -48.02 -26.49 83.51
CA ARG A 2 -46.97 -27.20 82.73
C ARG A 2 -46.17 -26.36 81.74
N VAL A 3 -44.97 -25.99 82.20
CA VAL A 3 -43.78 -25.47 81.55
C VAL A 3 -43.18 -26.56 80.71
N CYS A 4 -42.85 -26.25 79.43
CA CYS A 4 -41.97 -27.08 78.59
C CYS A 4 -40.73 -26.27 78.19
N LYS A 5 -39.55 -26.72 78.59
CA LYS A 5 -38.26 -26.16 78.27
C LYS A 5 -37.85 -26.55 76.82
N PRO A 6 -37.29 -25.67 76.02
CA PRO A 6 -36.62 -26.10 74.79
C PRO A 6 -35.16 -26.48 75.05
N SER A 7 -34.79 -27.66 74.60
CA SER A 7 -33.41 -28.19 74.57
C SER A 7 -32.62 -27.51 73.44
N LEU A 8 -31.47 -26.98 73.82
CA LEU A 8 -30.50 -26.34 72.93
C LEU A 8 -29.66 -27.44 72.24
N SER A 9 -29.86 -27.69 70.95
CA SER A 9 -29.02 -28.58 70.13
C SER A 9 -27.94 -27.73 69.46
N LEU A 10 -26.70 -27.95 69.86
CA LEU A 10 -25.51 -27.35 69.28
C LEU A 10 -25.19 -28.08 67.95
N VAL A 11 -25.49 -27.44 66.81
CA VAL A 11 -25.08 -27.92 65.50
C VAL A 11 -23.67 -27.36 65.19
N LEU A 12 -22.68 -28.22 65.27
CA LEU A 12 -21.31 -27.94 64.87
C LEU A 12 -21.26 -27.91 63.32
N GLY A 13 -21.32 -26.71 62.71
CA GLY A 13 -21.18 -26.51 61.29
C GLY A 13 -19.72 -26.69 60.85
N LEU A 14 -19.43 -27.84 60.24
CA LEU A 14 -18.16 -28.08 59.55
C LEU A 14 -18.15 -27.25 58.26
N ALA A 15 -17.52 -26.07 58.28
CA ALA A 15 -17.25 -25.27 57.07
C ALA A 15 -16.28 -26.02 56.19
N LEU A 16 -16.74 -26.75 55.20
CA LEU A 16 -15.95 -27.23 54.09
C LEU A 16 -15.47 -26.01 53.29
N LEU A 17 -14.22 -25.60 53.51
CA LEU A 17 -13.46 -24.74 52.61
C LEU A 17 -13.28 -25.51 51.31
N THR A 18 -14.21 -25.42 50.40
CA THR A 18 -14.02 -25.79 49.00
C THR A 18 -13.03 -24.74 48.44
N GLY A 19 -11.75 -25.02 48.48
CA GLY A 19 -10.77 -24.24 47.75
C GLY A 19 -11.18 -24.28 46.28
N ALA A 20 -11.67 -23.16 45.74
CA ALA A 20 -11.89 -23.02 44.32
C ALA A 20 -10.55 -23.40 43.64
N ALA A 21 -10.55 -24.43 42.84
CA ALA A 21 -9.40 -24.81 42.04
C ALA A 21 -9.04 -23.61 41.16
N GLN A 22 -7.93 -22.97 41.49
CA GLN A 22 -7.46 -21.81 40.70
C GLN A 22 -7.18 -22.30 39.28
N ALA A 23 -7.82 -21.70 38.29
CA ALA A 23 -7.63 -22.07 36.90
C ALA A 23 -6.14 -21.92 36.52
N ALA A 24 -5.64 -22.86 35.71
CA ALA A 24 -4.28 -22.77 35.22
C ALA A 24 -4.07 -21.44 34.48
N PRO A 25 -2.91 -20.78 34.65
CA PRO A 25 -2.63 -19.54 33.94
C PRO A 25 -2.60 -19.78 32.43
N ASP A 26 -3.06 -18.79 31.64
CA ASP A 26 -3.14 -18.86 30.18
C ASP A 26 -1.94 -18.18 29.51
N ILE A 27 -1.59 -18.66 28.30
CA ILE A 27 -0.56 -18.07 27.42
C ILE A 27 -1.18 -17.75 26.08
N TYR A 28 -1.30 -16.48 25.76
CA TYR A 28 -1.67 -16.00 24.43
C TYR A 28 -0.43 -15.44 23.75
N VAL A 29 -0.10 -15.96 22.55
CA VAL A 29 0.93 -15.43 21.67
C VAL A 29 0.24 -14.77 20.51
N ALA A 30 0.40 -13.46 20.37
CA ALA A 30 -0.13 -12.66 19.29
C ALA A 30 0.76 -12.77 18.06
N TYR A 31 2.08 -12.72 18.27
CA TYR A 31 3.07 -12.86 17.21
C TYR A 31 4.37 -13.46 17.78
N PRO A 32 5.11 -14.27 16.99
CA PRO A 32 4.75 -14.80 15.68
C PRO A 32 3.72 -15.94 15.76
N PRO A 33 3.01 -16.24 14.67
CA PRO A 33 2.18 -17.45 14.61
C PRO A 33 3.04 -18.71 14.66
N ASP A 34 2.46 -19.84 15.10
CA ASP A 34 3.16 -21.12 15.07
C ASP A 34 3.52 -21.55 13.64
N GLY A 35 4.72 -22.05 13.44
CA GLY A 35 5.25 -22.41 12.12
C GLY A 35 5.81 -21.23 11.32
N HIS A 36 5.90 -20.04 11.92
CA HIS A 36 6.39 -18.82 11.24
C HIS A 36 7.79 -19.01 10.63
N ARG A 37 8.00 -18.42 9.44
CA ARG A 37 9.28 -18.47 8.71
C ARG A 37 9.81 -17.06 8.51
N VAL A 38 11.03 -16.79 8.95
CA VAL A 38 11.66 -15.46 8.91
C VAL A 38 13.12 -15.57 8.46
N ALA A 39 13.62 -14.59 7.71
CA ALA A 39 15.04 -14.52 7.34
C ALA A 39 15.90 -13.83 8.42
N ALA A 40 15.30 -12.97 9.23
CA ALA A 40 15.97 -12.24 10.30
C ALA A 40 16.47 -13.16 11.41
N ASP A 41 17.50 -12.72 12.12
CA ASP A 41 18.09 -13.46 13.25
C ASP A 41 17.38 -13.22 14.59
N HIS A 42 16.33 -12.41 14.57
CA HIS A 42 15.45 -12.16 15.70
C HIS A 42 14.00 -12.06 15.21
N VAL A 43 13.10 -12.22 16.17
CA VAL A 43 11.66 -12.00 15.99
C VAL A 43 11.10 -11.22 17.18
N ILE A 44 10.11 -10.38 16.94
CA ILE A 44 9.31 -9.78 18.03
C ILE A 44 8.42 -10.90 18.56
N LEU A 45 8.67 -11.36 19.78
CA LEU A 45 7.81 -12.32 20.46
C LEU A 45 6.92 -11.56 21.43
N GLU A 46 5.62 -11.52 21.14
CA GLU A 46 4.67 -10.70 21.88
C GLU A 46 3.35 -11.42 22.15
N GLY A 47 2.69 -11.03 23.24
CA GLY A 47 1.45 -11.62 23.67
C GLY A 47 1.11 -11.26 25.11
N SER A 48 0.26 -12.07 25.73
CA SER A 48 -0.12 -11.88 27.13
C SER A 48 -0.23 -13.21 27.87
N VAL A 49 0.06 -13.16 29.15
CA VAL A 49 -0.24 -14.23 30.12
C VAL A 49 -1.33 -13.75 31.08
N THR A 50 -1.87 -14.65 31.89
CA THR A 50 -2.75 -14.27 33.00
C THR A 50 -2.09 -13.17 33.85
N PRO A 51 -2.74 -12.04 34.12
CA PRO A 51 -2.19 -10.97 34.93
C PRO A 51 -1.59 -11.47 36.27
N GLY A 52 -0.38 -11.00 36.60
CA GLY A 52 0.35 -11.45 37.77
C GLY A 52 1.14 -12.75 37.61
N ALA A 53 1.00 -13.45 36.46
CA ALA A 53 1.80 -14.64 36.19
C ALA A 53 3.22 -14.29 35.74
N THR A 54 4.17 -15.15 36.04
CA THR A 54 5.53 -15.11 35.49
C THR A 54 5.60 -15.87 34.17
N LEU A 55 6.47 -15.44 33.25
CA LEU A 55 6.70 -16.10 31.97
C LEU A 55 8.17 -16.43 31.80
N THR A 56 8.46 -17.67 31.37
CA THR A 56 9.78 -18.05 30.85
C THR A 56 9.64 -18.55 29.41
N VAL A 57 10.62 -18.21 28.56
CA VAL A 57 10.73 -18.70 27.19
C VAL A 57 12.04 -19.47 27.08
N SER A 58 11.96 -20.76 26.77
CA SER A 58 13.12 -21.67 26.71
C SER A 58 14.02 -21.56 27.95
N GLY A 59 13.41 -21.39 29.14
CA GLY A 59 14.10 -21.25 30.42
C GLY A 59 14.53 -19.82 30.78
N THR A 60 14.51 -18.86 29.88
CA THR A 60 14.84 -17.47 30.14
C THR A 60 13.60 -16.70 30.62
N LEU A 61 13.72 -15.98 31.75
CA LEU A 61 12.65 -15.14 32.29
C LEU A 61 12.36 -13.96 31.31
N VAL A 62 11.08 -13.80 30.96
CA VAL A 62 10.60 -12.68 30.15
C VAL A 62 9.75 -11.78 31.03
N PRO A 63 10.07 -10.47 31.11
CA PRO A 63 9.27 -9.52 31.88
C PRO A 63 7.82 -9.47 31.39
N THR A 64 6.88 -9.50 32.33
CA THR A 64 5.44 -9.33 32.08
C THR A 64 4.94 -8.07 32.76
N GLY A 65 4.05 -7.33 32.11
CA GLY A 65 3.38 -6.18 32.70
C GLY A 65 2.30 -6.59 33.72
N PRO A 66 1.74 -5.63 34.47
CA PRO A 66 0.65 -5.89 35.42
C PRO A 66 -0.61 -6.43 34.76
N ASP A 67 -0.78 -6.15 33.46
CA ASP A 67 -1.83 -6.63 32.57
C ASP A 67 -1.49 -7.98 31.90
N GLY A 68 -0.35 -8.57 32.27
CA GLY A 68 0.15 -9.80 31.68
C GLY A 68 0.86 -9.62 30.33
N LEU A 69 0.92 -8.41 29.77
CA LEU A 69 1.58 -8.12 28.49
C LEU A 69 3.06 -8.49 28.54
N PHE A 70 3.55 -9.18 27.52
CA PHE A 70 4.97 -9.36 27.25
C PHE A 70 5.31 -8.99 25.81
N MET A 71 6.46 -8.35 25.62
CA MET A 71 7.08 -8.05 24.33
C MET A 71 8.59 -8.22 24.46
N THR A 72 9.20 -9.00 23.58
CA THR A 72 10.64 -9.22 23.62
C THR A 72 11.22 -9.42 22.23
N TRP A 73 12.42 -8.90 22.01
CA TRP A 73 13.22 -9.10 20.81
C TRP A 73 13.99 -10.41 20.95
N TRP A 74 13.40 -11.51 20.43
CA TRP A 74 13.86 -12.86 20.68
C TRP A 74 14.85 -13.35 19.62
N PRO A 75 16.07 -13.82 19.99
CA PRO A 75 17.06 -14.30 19.05
C PRO A 75 16.68 -15.68 18.48
N LEU A 76 17.00 -15.88 17.20
CA LEU A 76 16.76 -17.12 16.45
C LEU A 76 18.06 -17.71 15.91
N LYS A 77 18.26 -19.00 16.13
CA LYS A 77 19.30 -19.80 15.46
C LYS A 77 18.84 -20.13 14.03
N ALA A 78 19.79 -20.33 13.11
CA ALA A 78 19.49 -20.83 11.76
C ALA A 78 18.76 -22.18 11.82
N GLY A 79 17.71 -22.31 11.02
CA GLY A 79 16.83 -23.48 11.02
C GLY A 79 15.68 -23.38 12.02
N GLY A 80 15.17 -24.52 12.48
CA GLY A 80 14.02 -24.59 13.38
C GLY A 80 14.37 -24.17 14.82
N ASN A 81 13.52 -23.33 15.41
CA ASN A 81 13.58 -22.91 16.81
C ASN A 81 12.26 -23.30 17.50
N ALA A 82 12.33 -24.21 18.47
CA ALA A 82 11.19 -24.55 19.31
C ALA A 82 11.24 -23.70 20.58
N LEU A 83 10.40 -22.68 20.64
CA LEU A 83 10.31 -21.77 21.78
C LEU A 83 9.30 -22.33 22.77
N ARG A 84 9.77 -22.80 23.92
CA ARG A 84 8.91 -23.32 24.99
C ARG A 84 8.56 -22.17 25.95
N LEU A 85 7.32 -21.70 25.87
CA LEU A 85 6.76 -20.72 26.79
C LEU A 85 6.18 -21.46 28.00
N VAL A 86 6.53 -21.04 29.21
CA VAL A 86 5.97 -21.57 30.45
C VAL A 86 5.55 -20.43 31.35
N THR A 87 4.28 -20.39 31.73
CA THR A 87 3.73 -19.43 32.70
C THR A 87 3.43 -20.09 34.03
N ARG A 88 3.57 -19.32 35.12
CA ARG A 88 3.30 -19.80 36.50
C ARG A 88 2.58 -18.74 37.30
N LEU A 89 1.56 -19.18 38.05
CA LEU A 89 0.77 -18.34 38.98
C LEU A 89 0.21 -19.20 40.10
N GLY A 90 0.43 -18.83 41.37
CA GLY A 90 -0.16 -19.49 42.54
C GLY A 90 0.08 -21.01 42.61
N GLY A 91 1.25 -21.49 42.21
CA GLY A 91 1.59 -22.94 42.20
C GLY A 91 1.10 -23.69 40.95
N GLN A 92 0.25 -23.08 40.14
CA GLN A 92 -0.21 -23.62 38.85
C GLN A 92 0.74 -23.22 37.71
N SER A 93 0.80 -24.04 36.64
CA SER A 93 1.59 -23.72 35.45
C SER A 93 0.92 -24.16 34.19
N ALA A 94 1.15 -23.44 33.09
CA ALA A 94 0.81 -23.86 31.74
C ALA A 94 2.03 -23.72 30.83
N ALA A 95 2.05 -24.51 29.76
CA ALA A 95 3.13 -24.48 28.79
C ALA A 95 2.57 -24.49 27.36
N ARG A 96 3.26 -23.76 26.48
CA ARG A 96 3.01 -23.73 25.04
C ARG A 96 4.34 -23.83 24.30
N VAL A 97 4.39 -24.58 23.21
CA VAL A 97 5.54 -24.59 22.30
C VAL A 97 5.16 -23.85 21.03
N LEU A 98 6.04 -22.96 20.61
CA LEU A 98 5.92 -22.18 19.38
C LEU A 98 7.11 -22.51 18.49
N THR A 99 6.87 -22.88 17.23
CA THR A 99 7.92 -23.19 16.28
C THR A 99 8.15 -22.00 15.33
N VAL A 100 9.40 -21.52 15.28
CA VAL A 100 9.81 -20.46 14.34
C VAL A 100 11.00 -20.96 13.53
N THR A 101 10.95 -20.85 12.21
CA THR A 101 12.05 -21.27 11.34
C THR A 101 12.79 -20.07 10.78
N ARG A 102 14.06 -19.88 11.19
CA ARG A 102 14.94 -18.91 10.55
C ARG A 102 15.50 -19.48 9.26
N THR A 103 15.12 -18.87 8.13
CA THR A 103 15.65 -19.21 6.81
C THR A 103 16.91 -18.40 6.55
N VAL A 104 18.04 -19.09 6.34
CA VAL A 104 19.28 -18.43 5.90
C VAL A 104 19.60 -18.85 4.47
N ALA A 105 20.06 -17.92 3.66
CA ALA A 105 20.54 -18.24 2.33
C ALA A 105 21.73 -19.20 2.47
N ARG A 106 21.61 -20.42 1.94
CA ARG A 106 22.68 -21.40 1.97
C ARG A 106 23.58 -21.16 0.77
N ALA A 107 24.80 -20.68 1.02
CA ALA A 107 25.83 -20.69 -0.01
C ALA A 107 26.17 -22.15 -0.37
N LEU A 108 26.31 -22.43 -1.66
CA LEU A 108 26.77 -23.74 -2.11
C LEU A 108 28.26 -23.91 -1.74
N PRO A 109 28.71 -25.15 -1.43
CA PRO A 109 30.11 -25.41 -1.20
C PRO A 109 30.93 -25.16 -2.47
N ALA A 110 32.19 -24.77 -2.32
CA ALA A 110 33.07 -24.57 -3.46
C ALA A 110 33.32 -25.89 -4.23
N VAL A 111 33.29 -27.02 -3.52
CA VAL A 111 33.49 -28.38 -4.03
C VAL A 111 32.54 -29.32 -3.30
N PRO A 112 31.85 -30.25 -4.01
CA PRO A 112 31.83 -30.44 -5.45
C PRO A 112 31.09 -29.32 -6.19
N THR A 113 31.47 -29.06 -7.45
CA THR A 113 30.81 -28.06 -8.29
C THR A 113 29.34 -28.36 -8.45
N ALA A 114 28.47 -27.37 -8.12
CA ALA A 114 27.03 -27.49 -8.18
C ALA A 114 26.37 -26.18 -8.63
N ILE A 115 25.16 -26.29 -9.19
CA ILE A 115 24.26 -25.19 -9.52
C ILE A 115 22.95 -25.41 -8.74
N ASP A 116 22.46 -24.40 -8.05
CA ASP A 116 21.09 -24.37 -7.55
C ASP A 116 20.14 -24.14 -8.74
N ARG A 117 19.52 -25.22 -9.22
CA ARG A 117 18.65 -25.20 -10.39
C ARG A 117 17.43 -24.31 -10.22
N ALA A 118 16.92 -24.15 -8.99
CA ALA A 118 15.77 -23.31 -8.70
C ALA A 118 16.10 -21.80 -8.80
N SER A 119 17.38 -21.45 -8.70
CA SER A 119 17.86 -20.08 -8.79
C SER A 119 18.11 -19.60 -10.21
N VAL A 120 18.04 -20.49 -11.23
CA VAL A 120 18.38 -20.12 -12.61
C VAL A 120 17.31 -19.22 -13.22
N GLN A 121 17.77 -18.06 -13.72
CA GLN A 121 16.90 -17.08 -14.37
C GLN A 121 17.24 -16.92 -15.85
N PRO A 122 16.21 -16.60 -16.69
CA PRO A 122 14.82 -16.23 -16.33
C PRO A 122 14.00 -17.41 -15.80
N ALA A 123 13.24 -17.18 -14.72
CA ALA A 123 12.36 -18.20 -14.15
C ALA A 123 11.04 -18.32 -14.92
N GLN A 124 10.60 -17.24 -15.57
CA GLN A 124 9.35 -17.16 -16.33
C GLN A 124 9.61 -17.09 -17.84
N PRO A 125 8.67 -17.56 -18.68
CA PRO A 125 8.73 -17.35 -20.12
C PRO A 125 8.77 -15.87 -20.48
N LEU A 126 9.53 -15.53 -21.51
CA LEU A 126 9.71 -14.17 -22.05
C LEU A 126 9.41 -14.16 -23.55
N ASP A 127 8.37 -13.40 -23.94
CA ASP A 127 8.01 -13.19 -25.32
C ASP A 127 8.30 -11.75 -25.76
N PHE A 128 8.89 -11.59 -26.93
CA PHE A 128 9.19 -10.31 -27.58
C PHE A 128 8.46 -10.26 -28.90
N TRP A 129 7.33 -9.52 -28.97
CA TRP A 129 6.47 -9.48 -30.15
C TRP A 129 6.80 -8.33 -31.10
N ASP A 130 7.67 -7.42 -30.72
CA ASP A 130 8.01 -6.23 -31.49
C ASP A 130 9.51 -5.89 -31.36
N ALA A 131 10.33 -6.93 -31.45
CA ALA A 131 11.78 -6.83 -31.22
C ALA A 131 12.49 -5.83 -32.16
N ALA A 132 11.91 -5.57 -33.34
CA ALA A 132 12.44 -4.59 -34.29
C ALA A 132 12.35 -3.15 -33.76
N ASN A 133 11.31 -2.86 -32.97
CA ASN A 133 11.04 -1.54 -32.42
C ASN A 133 11.39 -1.42 -30.92
N ASP A 134 11.79 -2.54 -30.27
CA ASP A 134 12.30 -2.52 -28.90
C ASP A 134 13.72 -1.92 -28.84
N SER A 135 13.97 -1.06 -27.89
CA SER A 135 15.31 -0.57 -27.61
C SER A 135 16.24 -1.71 -27.11
N PRO A 136 17.57 -1.56 -27.14
CA PRO A 136 18.47 -2.56 -26.58
C PRO A 136 18.20 -2.90 -25.11
N ALA A 137 17.76 -1.91 -24.32
CA ALA A 137 17.40 -2.11 -22.91
C ALA A 137 16.13 -2.96 -22.77
N GLU A 138 15.11 -2.74 -23.62
CA GLU A 138 13.87 -3.51 -23.62
C GLU A 138 14.06 -4.96 -24.09
N ARG A 139 15.10 -5.23 -24.92
CA ARG A 139 15.49 -6.56 -25.42
C ARG A 139 16.48 -7.29 -24.50
N ARG A 140 16.84 -6.70 -23.37
CA ARG A 140 17.80 -7.26 -22.42
C ARG A 140 17.13 -8.30 -21.54
N VAL A 141 17.62 -9.54 -21.59
CA VAL A 141 17.21 -10.67 -20.76
C VAL A 141 18.26 -10.86 -19.67
N PRO A 142 17.95 -10.62 -18.39
CA PRO A 142 18.89 -10.89 -17.30
C PRO A 142 19.07 -12.40 -17.14
N VAL A 143 20.33 -12.82 -16.98
CA VAL A 143 20.72 -14.20 -16.72
C VAL A 143 21.42 -14.24 -15.36
N ARG A 144 20.92 -15.05 -14.45
CA ARG A 144 21.47 -15.18 -13.09
C ARG A 144 21.27 -16.60 -12.57
N PHE A 145 22.21 -17.07 -11.73
CA PHE A 145 22.03 -18.27 -10.95
C PHE A 145 22.93 -18.29 -9.70
N LEU A 146 22.64 -19.19 -8.77
CA LEU A 146 23.51 -19.51 -7.63
C LEU A 146 24.26 -20.79 -7.94
N GLY A 147 25.58 -20.78 -7.75
CA GLY A 147 26.45 -21.90 -7.97
C GLY A 147 27.58 -21.98 -6.97
N SER A 148 28.43 -23.02 -7.07
CA SER A 148 29.67 -23.11 -6.29
C SER A 148 30.57 -21.91 -6.55
N PRO A 149 31.12 -21.24 -5.50
CA PRO A 149 31.90 -20.02 -5.67
C PRO A 149 33.28 -20.29 -6.29
N GLY A 150 33.81 -19.25 -6.99
CA GLY A 150 35.14 -19.23 -7.58
C GLY A 150 35.27 -20.05 -8.85
N GLY A 151 34.18 -20.33 -9.55
CA GLY A 151 34.16 -20.99 -10.85
C GLY A 151 34.11 -20.02 -12.03
N ARG A 152 34.12 -20.59 -13.25
CA ARG A 152 33.87 -19.88 -14.50
C ARG A 152 32.51 -20.24 -15.03
N ALA A 153 31.67 -19.24 -15.21
CA ALA A 153 30.29 -19.45 -15.66
C ALA A 153 30.06 -18.87 -17.06
N THR A 154 29.24 -19.56 -17.83
CA THR A 154 28.76 -19.13 -19.15
C THR A 154 27.30 -19.44 -19.32
N PHE A 155 26.66 -18.81 -20.32
CA PHE A 155 25.32 -19.21 -20.76
C PHE A 155 25.23 -19.29 -22.29
N ARG A 156 24.23 -20.03 -22.79
CA ARG A 156 23.88 -20.15 -24.22
C ARG A 156 22.38 -19.99 -24.41
N VAL A 157 21.97 -19.36 -25.50
CA VAL A 157 20.58 -19.28 -25.93
C VAL A 157 20.41 -20.08 -27.21
N ALA A 158 19.40 -20.96 -27.27
CA ALA A 158 19.10 -21.80 -28.42
C ALA A 158 20.32 -22.58 -28.98
N GLY A 159 21.25 -23.00 -28.12
CA GLY A 159 22.48 -23.69 -28.54
C GLY A 159 23.55 -22.78 -29.20
N GLY A 160 23.31 -21.49 -29.26
CA GLY A 160 24.26 -20.51 -29.84
C GLY A 160 25.57 -20.39 -29.05
N PRO A 161 26.44 -19.38 -29.37
CA PRO A 161 27.74 -19.20 -28.74
C PRO A 161 27.64 -19.00 -27.22
N ALA A 162 28.64 -19.51 -26.50
CA ALA A 162 28.74 -19.29 -25.05
C ALA A 162 29.09 -17.83 -24.76
N GLN A 163 28.35 -17.25 -23.82
CA GLN A 163 28.58 -15.88 -23.33
C GLN A 163 29.00 -15.96 -21.85
N PRO A 164 29.93 -15.13 -21.39
CA PRO A 164 30.43 -15.19 -20.01
C PRO A 164 29.40 -14.62 -19.03
N LEU A 165 29.42 -15.16 -17.80
CA LEU A 165 28.76 -14.60 -16.62
C LEU A 165 29.80 -14.19 -15.60
N THR A 166 29.56 -13.10 -14.89
CA THR A 166 30.47 -12.58 -13.87
C THR A 166 29.98 -13.04 -12.49
N GLU A 167 30.90 -13.54 -11.67
CA GLU A 167 30.64 -13.78 -10.25
C GLU A 167 30.69 -12.44 -9.51
N GLY A 168 29.61 -12.11 -8.78
CA GLY A 168 29.49 -10.97 -7.87
C GLY A 168 29.75 -11.43 -6.42
N PRO A 169 28.76 -11.35 -5.48
CA PRO A 169 28.89 -12.03 -4.20
C PRO A 169 29.15 -13.53 -4.40
N ALA A 170 29.95 -14.12 -3.50
CA ALA A 170 30.41 -15.51 -3.65
C ALA A 170 29.31 -16.48 -4.06
N GLY A 171 29.48 -17.14 -5.21
CA GLY A 171 28.52 -18.08 -5.77
C GLY A 171 27.34 -17.47 -6.54
N VAL A 172 27.25 -16.14 -6.68
CA VAL A 172 26.22 -15.48 -7.49
C VAL A 172 26.80 -15.13 -8.87
N TYR A 173 26.33 -15.79 -9.90
CA TYR A 173 26.75 -15.54 -11.29
C TYR A 173 25.67 -14.75 -12.01
N SER A 174 26.04 -13.67 -12.70
CA SER A 174 25.10 -12.78 -13.40
C SER A 174 25.66 -12.24 -14.72
N GLY A 175 24.74 -11.94 -15.63
CA GLY A 175 25.00 -11.35 -16.94
C GLY A 175 23.70 -11.01 -17.65
N ALA A 176 23.74 -10.77 -18.95
CA ALA A 176 22.55 -10.50 -19.73
C ALA A 176 22.72 -10.93 -21.20
N TYR A 177 21.63 -11.35 -21.79
CA TYR A 177 21.50 -11.56 -23.21
C TYR A 177 20.70 -10.43 -23.83
N THR A 178 21.24 -9.75 -24.84
CA THR A 178 20.49 -8.79 -25.63
C THR A 178 19.99 -9.47 -26.90
N LEU A 179 18.67 -9.64 -26.99
CA LEU A 179 18.01 -10.28 -28.14
C LEU A 179 18.29 -9.46 -29.43
N PRO A 180 18.80 -10.05 -30.51
CA PRO A 180 18.93 -9.38 -31.79
C PRO A 180 17.57 -9.00 -32.39
N THR A 181 17.48 -7.85 -33.06
CA THR A 181 16.21 -7.31 -33.59
C THR A 181 15.54 -8.17 -34.66
N GLY A 182 16.32 -8.86 -35.50
CA GLY A 182 15.81 -9.71 -36.59
C GLY A 182 15.65 -11.19 -36.22
N LEU A 183 15.97 -11.57 -34.99
CA LEU A 183 15.95 -12.98 -34.59
C LEU A 183 14.54 -13.44 -34.23
N THR A 184 14.09 -14.52 -34.89
CA THR A 184 12.86 -15.24 -34.54
C THR A 184 13.21 -16.45 -33.70
N LEU A 185 12.61 -16.54 -32.51
CA LEU A 185 12.76 -17.65 -31.59
C LEU A 185 11.38 -18.21 -31.22
N THR A 186 11.29 -19.52 -31.05
CA THR A 186 10.09 -20.20 -30.56
C THR A 186 10.45 -21.10 -29.40
N GLY A 187 10.11 -20.68 -28.19
CA GLY A 187 10.36 -21.45 -26.96
C GLY A 187 11.82 -21.83 -26.73
N ALA A 188 12.75 -20.97 -27.13
CA ALA A 188 14.19 -21.24 -27.08
C ALA A 188 14.68 -21.43 -25.65
N ALA A 189 15.51 -22.44 -25.41
CA ALA A 189 16.11 -22.71 -24.12
C ALA A 189 17.30 -21.78 -23.86
N LEU A 190 17.42 -21.29 -22.62
CA LEU A 190 18.62 -20.68 -22.08
C LEU A 190 19.27 -21.69 -21.13
N THR A 191 20.54 -22.00 -21.35
CA THR A 191 21.30 -22.95 -20.52
C THR A 191 22.51 -22.27 -19.92
N VAL A 192 22.66 -22.37 -18.61
CA VAL A 192 23.86 -21.92 -17.88
C VAL A 192 24.81 -23.09 -17.65
N SER A 193 26.10 -22.83 -17.61
CA SER A 193 27.16 -23.81 -17.33
C SER A 193 28.17 -23.20 -16.36
N LEU A 194 28.59 -23.98 -15.36
CA LEU A 194 29.59 -23.62 -14.36
C LEU A 194 30.71 -24.65 -14.34
N THR A 195 31.94 -24.21 -14.58
CA THR A 195 33.14 -25.01 -14.36
C THR A 195 33.77 -24.56 -13.05
N GLY A 196 33.78 -25.42 -12.07
CA GLY A 196 34.23 -25.11 -10.71
C GLY A 196 35.72 -25.32 -10.51
N ARG A 197 36.18 -25.12 -9.28
CA ARG A 197 37.60 -25.30 -8.87
C ARG A 197 38.10 -26.73 -8.94
N ASP A 198 37.17 -27.70 -8.89
CA ASP A 198 37.45 -29.14 -9.06
C ASP A 198 37.53 -29.57 -10.53
N GLY A 199 37.49 -28.61 -11.49
CA GLY A 199 37.54 -28.87 -12.92
C GLY A 199 36.22 -29.46 -13.50
N ARG A 200 35.24 -29.77 -12.68
CA ARG A 200 33.95 -30.30 -13.15
C ARG A 200 33.10 -29.20 -13.75
N THR A 201 32.41 -29.52 -14.84
CA THR A 201 31.39 -28.64 -15.45
C THR A 201 30.00 -29.19 -15.20
N VAL A 202 29.13 -28.34 -14.67
CA VAL A 202 27.70 -28.65 -14.44
C VAL A 202 26.88 -27.66 -15.24
N SER A 203 25.76 -28.11 -15.81
CA SER A 203 24.84 -27.26 -16.57
C SER A 203 23.42 -27.37 -16.07
N ALA A 204 22.66 -26.30 -16.22
CA ALA A 204 21.23 -26.23 -15.92
C ALA A 204 20.50 -25.34 -16.93
N ALA A 205 19.30 -25.74 -17.32
CA ALA A 205 18.44 -24.92 -18.15
C ALA A 205 17.64 -23.95 -17.26
N ALA A 206 17.44 -22.72 -17.73
CA ALA A 206 16.47 -21.81 -17.13
C ALA A 206 15.05 -22.38 -17.30
N PRO A 207 14.16 -22.25 -16.29
CA PRO A 207 12.76 -22.63 -16.41
C PRO A 207 12.05 -21.81 -17.50
N GLY A 208 12.34 -20.52 -17.60
CA GLY A 208 11.79 -19.62 -18.60
C GLY A 208 12.34 -19.90 -20.00
N ARG A 209 11.46 -19.80 -21.00
CA ARG A 209 11.76 -19.96 -22.41
C ARG A 209 11.70 -18.60 -23.10
N LEU A 210 12.44 -18.41 -24.18
CA LEU A 210 12.49 -17.19 -24.96
C LEU A 210 11.79 -17.38 -26.29
N SER A 211 10.84 -16.49 -26.60
CA SER A 211 10.23 -16.39 -27.94
C SER A 211 10.38 -14.98 -28.45
N SER A 212 10.58 -14.81 -29.74
CA SER A 212 10.64 -13.51 -30.39
C SER A 212 10.03 -13.51 -31.77
N ALA A 213 9.37 -12.41 -32.10
CA ALA A 213 8.89 -12.08 -33.44
C ALA A 213 9.33 -10.65 -33.78
N PRO A 214 9.66 -10.34 -35.04
CA PRO A 214 10.12 -9.00 -35.41
C PRO A 214 9.05 -7.93 -35.26
N ALA A 215 7.78 -8.22 -35.62
CA ALA A 215 6.68 -7.25 -35.62
C ALA A 215 5.31 -7.94 -35.44
N LEU A 216 4.98 -8.30 -34.22
CA LEU A 216 3.69 -8.93 -33.86
C LEU A 216 3.02 -8.22 -32.66
N ALA A 217 3.28 -6.93 -32.48
CA ALA A 217 2.69 -6.16 -31.40
C ALA A 217 1.16 -6.07 -31.54
N ARG A 218 0.46 -6.04 -30.40
CA ARG A 218 -1.00 -5.99 -30.31
C ARG A 218 -1.45 -4.72 -29.58
N SER A 219 -2.63 -4.22 -29.93
CA SER A 219 -3.29 -3.18 -29.15
C SER A 219 -4.22 -3.82 -28.14
N VAL A 220 -4.20 -3.30 -26.92
CA VAL A 220 -5.04 -3.76 -25.80
C VAL A 220 -5.65 -2.56 -25.08
N THR A 221 -6.79 -2.75 -24.44
CA THR A 221 -7.45 -1.72 -23.64
C THR A 221 -7.69 -2.18 -22.21
N GLN A 222 -7.67 -1.24 -21.28
CA GLN A 222 -8.04 -1.49 -19.88
C GLN A 222 -9.49 -1.98 -19.81
N LEU A 223 -9.72 -3.09 -19.11
CA LEU A 223 -11.06 -3.61 -18.87
C LEU A 223 -11.92 -2.67 -18.03
N PRO A 224 -13.26 -2.69 -18.22
CA PRO A 224 -14.21 -2.03 -17.33
C PRO A 224 -14.03 -2.48 -15.89
N GLY A 225 -14.35 -1.60 -14.94
CA GLY A 225 -14.24 -1.85 -13.50
C GLY A 225 -13.31 -0.89 -12.80
N SER A 226 -12.59 -0.01 -13.53
CA SER A 226 -11.96 1.15 -12.95
C SER A 226 -13.00 2.20 -12.64
N VAL A 227 -12.95 2.78 -11.45
CA VAL A 227 -13.85 3.86 -11.09
C VAL A 227 -13.30 5.17 -11.64
N PRO A 228 -14.04 5.84 -12.55
CA PRO A 228 -13.59 7.11 -13.07
C PRO A 228 -13.45 8.13 -11.93
N GLY A 229 -12.29 8.77 -11.83
CA GLY A 229 -12.09 9.85 -10.90
C GLY A 229 -11.17 9.55 -9.73
N LEU A 230 -11.14 8.33 -9.19
CA LEU A 230 -10.39 7.99 -7.98
C LEU A 230 -8.88 7.94 -8.12
N GLY A 231 -8.33 7.89 -9.30
CA GLY A 231 -6.91 7.55 -9.43
C GLY A 231 -6.58 6.09 -9.04
N ILE A 232 -7.62 5.33 -8.68
CA ILE A 232 -7.58 3.92 -8.34
C ILE A 232 -8.57 3.25 -9.27
N ASN A 233 -8.21 2.15 -9.92
CA ASN A 233 -9.21 1.32 -10.56
C ASN A 233 -9.79 0.32 -9.55
N ALA A 234 -11.06 -0.03 -9.69
CA ALA A 234 -11.74 -0.94 -8.77
C ALA A 234 -11.10 -2.34 -8.72
N ALA A 235 -10.45 -2.76 -9.81
CA ALA A 235 -9.73 -4.02 -9.90
C ALA A 235 -8.35 -3.97 -9.24
N GLY A 236 -7.89 -2.79 -8.78
CA GLY A 236 -6.55 -2.64 -8.22
C GLY A 236 -5.43 -2.81 -9.24
N THR A 237 -5.74 -2.66 -10.56
CA THR A 237 -4.75 -2.80 -11.62
C THR A 237 -3.66 -1.75 -11.47
N VAL A 238 -2.43 -2.20 -11.51
CA VAL A 238 -1.24 -1.35 -11.54
C VAL A 238 -0.36 -1.77 -12.71
N LEU A 239 0.10 -0.80 -13.49
CA LEU A 239 1.22 -1.02 -14.37
C LEU A 239 2.49 -0.88 -13.57
N THR A 240 3.37 -1.86 -13.66
CA THR A 240 4.66 -1.83 -13.00
C THR A 240 5.78 -1.61 -14.01
N THR A 241 6.90 -1.08 -13.55
CA THR A 241 8.16 -1.15 -14.29
C THR A 241 8.58 -2.62 -14.48
N LEU A 242 9.55 -2.87 -15.37
CA LEU A 242 10.12 -4.20 -15.53
C LEU A 242 10.81 -4.74 -14.25
N ASN A 243 11.06 -3.88 -13.27
CA ASN A 243 11.61 -4.24 -11.96
C ASN A 243 10.54 -4.45 -10.89
N GLY A 244 9.26 -4.31 -11.23
CA GLY A 244 8.12 -4.51 -10.32
C GLY A 244 7.70 -3.28 -9.50
N GLU A 245 8.29 -2.11 -9.73
CA GLU A 245 7.87 -0.86 -9.09
C GLU A 245 6.58 -0.33 -9.73
N ALA A 246 5.65 0.21 -8.93
CA ALA A 246 4.45 0.84 -9.45
C ALA A 246 4.79 2.04 -10.36
N LEU A 247 4.21 2.06 -11.56
CA LEU A 247 4.45 3.11 -12.56
C LEU A 247 3.20 3.93 -12.85
N LEU A 248 2.06 3.28 -12.99
CA LEU A 248 0.81 3.90 -13.43
C LEU A 248 -0.38 3.08 -12.95
N TYR A 249 -1.42 3.75 -12.48
CA TYR A 249 -2.73 3.17 -12.19
C TYR A 249 -3.67 3.50 -13.37
N PRO A 250 -3.89 2.53 -14.29
CA PRO A 250 -4.59 2.82 -15.54
C PRO A 250 -6.07 3.10 -15.33
N ARG A 251 -6.61 3.97 -16.17
CA ARG A 251 -8.04 4.29 -16.21
C ARG A 251 -8.76 3.37 -17.18
N GLU A 252 -10.05 3.18 -16.94
CA GLU A 252 -10.91 2.46 -17.86
C GLU A 252 -10.81 3.04 -19.27
N GLY A 253 -10.71 2.15 -20.27
CA GLY A 253 -10.62 2.51 -21.68
C GLY A 253 -9.25 3.01 -22.14
N MET A 254 -8.24 3.13 -21.26
CA MET A 254 -6.86 3.38 -21.69
C MET A 254 -6.40 2.31 -22.67
N THR A 255 -5.78 2.72 -23.78
CA THR A 255 -5.26 1.81 -24.81
C THR A 255 -3.75 1.75 -24.77
N PHE A 256 -3.21 0.55 -24.93
CA PHE A 256 -1.78 0.29 -24.84
C PHE A 256 -1.28 -0.53 -26.03
N ARG A 257 0.01 -0.43 -26.31
CA ARG A 257 0.72 -1.29 -27.24
C ARG A 257 1.38 -2.44 -26.47
N ALA A 258 0.82 -3.66 -26.58
CA ALA A 258 1.42 -4.85 -26.01
C ALA A 258 2.50 -5.39 -26.95
N VAL A 259 3.73 -5.49 -26.45
CA VAL A 259 4.93 -5.83 -27.22
C VAL A 259 5.58 -7.13 -26.77
N GLY A 260 4.92 -7.87 -25.89
CA GLY A 260 5.43 -9.16 -25.41
C GLY A 260 4.78 -9.64 -24.13
N ARG A 261 5.45 -10.58 -23.46
CA ARG A 261 5.04 -11.15 -22.16
C ARG A 261 6.24 -11.40 -21.25
N VAL A 262 5.97 -11.37 -19.94
CA VAL A 262 6.84 -11.90 -18.89
C VAL A 262 5.98 -12.80 -18.02
N GLY A 263 6.09 -14.11 -18.18
CA GLY A 263 5.18 -15.05 -17.53
C GLY A 263 3.72 -14.79 -17.89
N PRO A 264 2.85 -14.55 -16.88
CA PRO A 264 1.44 -14.24 -17.10
C PRO A 264 1.19 -12.80 -17.56
N ASP A 265 2.14 -11.87 -17.33
CA ASP A 265 1.95 -10.45 -17.55
C ASP A 265 2.27 -10.03 -18.98
N LEU A 266 1.54 -9.07 -19.51
CA LEU A 266 1.84 -8.43 -20.78
C LEU A 266 2.91 -7.35 -20.59
N ARG A 267 3.89 -7.34 -21.52
CA ARG A 267 4.81 -6.21 -21.71
C ARG A 267 4.14 -5.16 -22.57
N LEU A 268 4.04 -3.96 -22.03
CA LEU A 268 3.50 -2.79 -22.71
C LEU A 268 4.64 -1.85 -23.11
N ARG A 269 4.48 -1.13 -24.21
CA ARG A 269 5.30 0.03 -24.57
C ARG A 269 4.47 1.28 -24.42
N LEU A 270 4.84 2.17 -23.47
CA LEU A 270 4.21 3.47 -23.28
C LEU A 270 4.83 4.52 -24.22
N ALA A 271 6.15 4.48 -24.36
CA ALA A 271 6.93 5.30 -25.27
C ALA A 271 8.21 4.53 -25.65
N PRO A 272 8.99 4.98 -26.68
CA PRO A 272 10.27 4.38 -26.99
C PRO A 272 11.20 4.35 -25.75
N GLY A 273 11.63 3.15 -25.36
CA GLY A 273 12.47 2.94 -24.18
C GLY A 273 11.73 2.94 -22.83
N LEU A 274 10.41 3.14 -22.81
CA LEU A 274 9.59 3.10 -21.62
C LEU A 274 8.60 1.93 -21.69
N GLY A 275 9.00 0.81 -21.11
CA GLY A 275 8.18 -0.40 -20.98
C GLY A 275 7.48 -0.50 -19.64
N ALA A 276 6.36 -1.22 -19.61
CA ALA A 276 5.63 -1.56 -18.39
C ALA A 276 5.13 -3.00 -18.44
N LEU A 277 4.73 -3.53 -17.29
CA LEU A 277 4.02 -4.81 -17.16
C LEU A 277 2.60 -4.57 -16.65
N VAL A 278 1.67 -5.39 -17.13
CA VAL A 278 0.29 -5.45 -16.64
C VAL A 278 -0.19 -6.89 -16.62
N ALA A 279 -0.97 -7.28 -15.61
CA ALA A 279 -1.62 -8.59 -15.58
C ALA A 279 -2.52 -8.75 -16.81
N ALA A 280 -2.38 -9.88 -17.53
CA ALA A 280 -3.05 -10.07 -18.81
C ALA A 280 -4.59 -10.15 -18.70
N ASP A 281 -5.10 -10.55 -17.53
CA ASP A 281 -6.53 -10.61 -17.22
C ASP A 281 -7.15 -9.23 -16.91
N GLN A 282 -6.34 -8.18 -16.81
CA GLN A 282 -6.77 -6.81 -16.56
C GLN A 282 -6.94 -5.97 -17.84
N VAL A 283 -6.67 -6.57 -18.99
CA VAL A 283 -6.79 -5.90 -20.30
C VAL A 283 -7.46 -6.79 -21.32
N SER A 284 -8.12 -6.17 -22.30
CA SER A 284 -8.78 -6.86 -23.42
C SER A 284 -8.08 -6.54 -24.73
N PRO A 285 -7.90 -7.52 -25.64
CA PRO A 285 -7.30 -7.28 -26.95
C PRO A 285 -8.21 -6.44 -27.85
N LEU A 286 -7.62 -5.48 -28.58
CA LEU A 286 -8.29 -4.67 -29.61
C LEU A 286 -7.88 -5.07 -31.04
N GLY A 287 -6.75 -5.76 -31.22
CA GLY A 287 -6.21 -6.16 -32.50
C GLY A 287 -4.74 -5.80 -32.69
N PHE A 288 -4.29 -5.80 -33.96
CA PHE A 288 -2.89 -5.56 -34.30
C PHE A 288 -2.61 -4.11 -34.73
N ALA A 289 -3.65 -3.34 -35.06
CA ALA A 289 -3.49 -1.94 -35.43
C ALA A 289 -2.87 -1.15 -34.23
N PRO A 290 -1.94 -0.21 -34.48
CA PRO A 290 -1.47 0.67 -33.44
C PRO A 290 -2.62 1.54 -32.90
N PRO A 291 -2.54 1.99 -31.64
CA PRO A 291 -3.45 3.03 -31.14
C PRO A 291 -3.42 4.25 -32.06
N PRO A 292 -4.56 4.92 -32.28
CA PRO A 292 -4.61 6.12 -33.14
C PRO A 292 -3.72 7.23 -32.55
N ALA A 293 -3.20 8.10 -33.43
CA ALA A 293 -2.50 9.29 -32.98
C ALA A 293 -3.45 10.22 -32.22
N LEU A 294 -2.91 10.95 -31.25
CA LEU A 294 -3.65 11.97 -30.52
C LEU A 294 -3.93 13.17 -31.45
N SER A 295 -5.12 13.74 -31.42
CA SER A 295 -5.43 14.90 -32.27
C SER A 295 -4.51 16.07 -32.02
N GLY A 296 -4.29 16.43 -30.75
CA GLY A 296 -3.59 17.67 -30.39
C GLY A 296 -4.44 18.92 -30.66
N GLY A 297 -3.83 20.10 -30.56
CA GLY A 297 -4.51 21.39 -30.77
C GLY A 297 -4.63 22.22 -29.51
N GLY A 298 -5.64 23.11 -29.46
CA GLY A 298 -5.81 24.07 -28.35
C GLY A 298 -6.28 23.41 -27.06
N VAL A 299 -5.49 23.54 -26.02
CA VAL A 299 -5.93 23.24 -24.63
C VAL A 299 -6.81 24.41 -24.17
N THR A 300 -7.96 24.11 -23.55
CA THR A 300 -8.85 25.13 -22.97
C THR A 300 -8.90 24.99 -21.46
N ALA A 301 -9.15 26.12 -20.79
CA ALA A 301 -9.26 26.18 -19.34
C ALA A 301 -10.40 27.11 -18.93
N GLU A 302 -11.27 26.66 -18.03
CA GLU A 302 -12.45 27.39 -17.58
C GLU A 302 -12.56 27.30 -16.05
N GLY A 303 -12.94 28.42 -15.42
CA GLY A 303 -13.31 28.43 -14.00
C GLY A 303 -14.73 27.87 -13.83
N GLU A 304 -14.89 26.89 -12.94
CA GLU A 304 -16.23 26.44 -12.53
C GLU A 304 -16.59 27.19 -11.23
N GLY A 305 -17.67 28.00 -11.25
CA GLY A 305 -18.17 28.71 -10.06
C GLY A 305 -18.76 27.77 -9.00
N GLU A 306 -19.06 28.32 -7.83
CA GLU A 306 -19.70 27.62 -6.71
C GLU A 306 -21.15 27.23 -7.08
N GLY A 307 -21.39 26.26 -7.88
CA GLY A 307 -22.76 25.88 -8.28
C GLY A 307 -22.85 24.63 -9.15
N THR A 308 -21.76 24.17 -9.69
CA THR A 308 -21.76 23.00 -10.57
C THR A 308 -21.74 21.72 -9.73
N VAL A 309 -22.92 21.24 -9.37
CA VAL A 309 -23.09 19.88 -8.79
C VAL A 309 -22.54 18.87 -9.79
N LEU A 310 -21.61 18.03 -9.37
CA LEU A 310 -21.20 16.88 -10.15
C LEU A 310 -22.43 16.04 -10.49
N SER A 311 -22.83 16.03 -11.76
CA SER A 311 -23.73 15.00 -12.26
C SER A 311 -23.06 13.66 -11.99
N ALA A 312 -23.67 12.84 -11.13
CA ALA A 312 -23.18 11.50 -10.84
C ALA A 312 -23.08 10.75 -12.16
N LEU A 313 -21.88 10.32 -12.54
CA LEU A 313 -21.71 9.33 -13.60
C LEU A 313 -22.43 8.06 -13.15
N PRO A 314 -23.04 7.27 -14.06
CA PRO A 314 -23.81 6.09 -13.70
C PRO A 314 -22.94 5.13 -12.90
N THR A 315 -23.34 4.90 -11.66
CA THR A 315 -22.69 4.00 -10.71
C THR A 315 -22.91 2.56 -11.15
N ALA A 316 -21.84 1.80 -11.23
CA ALA A 316 -21.93 0.35 -11.16
C ALA A 316 -22.54 -0.02 -9.79
N THR A 317 -23.52 -0.90 -9.83
CA THR A 317 -24.36 -1.37 -8.73
C THR A 317 -23.56 -1.73 -7.48
N SER A 318 -23.59 -0.85 -6.48
CA SER A 318 -23.20 -1.11 -5.10
C SER A 318 -24.45 -1.18 -4.24
N SER A 319 -24.49 -2.11 -3.32
CA SER A 319 -25.56 -2.35 -2.37
C SER A 319 -25.77 -1.14 -1.45
N ALA A 320 -26.90 -0.47 -1.62
CA ALA A 320 -27.52 0.59 -0.82
C ALA A 320 -26.69 1.88 -0.59
N PRO A 321 -27.03 2.97 -1.31
CA PRO A 321 -26.50 4.30 -1.00
C PRO A 321 -27.08 4.84 0.32
N PRO A 322 -26.33 5.72 1.02
CA PRO A 322 -26.88 6.42 2.17
C PRO A 322 -28.08 7.27 1.75
N LYS A 323 -29.20 7.10 2.45
CA LYS A 323 -30.41 7.90 2.24
C LYS A 323 -30.07 9.37 2.54
N SER A 324 -30.17 10.24 1.52
CA SER A 324 -29.90 11.68 1.51
C SER A 324 -28.44 12.09 1.82
N VAL A 325 -27.66 12.36 0.77
CA VAL A 325 -26.42 13.13 0.87
C VAL A 325 -26.82 14.59 1.15
N PRO A 326 -26.36 15.21 2.26
CA PRO A 326 -26.53 16.66 2.43
C PRO A 326 -25.88 17.35 1.24
N THR A 327 -26.51 18.39 0.73
CA THR A 327 -25.96 19.18 -0.37
C THR A 327 -24.61 19.77 0.09
N ALA A 328 -23.50 19.16 -0.31
CA ALA A 328 -22.16 19.67 -0.04
C ALA A 328 -22.07 21.08 -0.61
N VAL A 329 -21.50 22.03 0.13
CA VAL A 329 -21.23 23.39 -0.38
C VAL A 329 -20.30 23.22 -1.57
N PRO A 330 -20.70 23.70 -2.78
CA PRO A 330 -19.88 23.55 -3.97
C PRO A 330 -18.50 24.17 -3.77
N THR A 331 -17.45 23.42 -4.05
CA THR A 331 -16.08 23.92 -3.99
C THR A 331 -15.70 24.50 -5.36
N PRO A 332 -15.12 25.71 -5.44
CA PRO A 332 -14.69 26.27 -6.72
C PRO A 332 -13.69 25.33 -7.39
N ALA A 333 -13.75 25.25 -8.72
CA ALA A 333 -12.90 24.36 -9.48
C ALA A 333 -12.40 25.00 -10.78
N LEU A 334 -11.30 24.44 -11.29
CA LEU A 334 -10.74 24.71 -12.60
C LEU A 334 -10.94 23.47 -13.47
N SER A 335 -11.51 23.64 -14.65
CA SER A 335 -11.65 22.59 -15.68
C SER A 335 -10.66 22.85 -16.82
N VAL A 336 -9.83 21.87 -17.15
CA VAL A 336 -8.90 21.95 -18.28
C VAL A 336 -9.21 20.80 -19.23
N ARG A 337 -9.41 21.11 -20.53
CA ARG A 337 -9.68 20.13 -21.59
C ARG A 337 -8.47 20.03 -22.50
N VAL A 338 -8.01 18.80 -22.72
CA VAL A 338 -6.90 18.47 -23.61
C VAL A 338 -7.45 17.65 -24.76
N PRO A 339 -7.41 18.14 -26.02
CA PRO A 339 -7.99 17.46 -27.15
C PRO A 339 -7.17 16.23 -27.54
N LEU A 340 -7.79 15.05 -27.51
CA LEU A 340 -7.18 13.76 -27.83
C LEU A 340 -7.77 13.11 -29.08
N GLY A 341 -8.96 13.51 -29.49
CA GLY A 341 -9.73 12.83 -30.54
C GLY A 341 -10.24 11.46 -30.07
N PRO A 342 -10.27 10.44 -30.94
CA PRO A 342 -10.77 9.11 -30.58
C PRO A 342 -9.77 8.32 -29.71
N ALA A 343 -8.54 8.82 -29.54
CA ALA A 343 -7.48 8.14 -28.82
C ALA A 343 -7.71 8.14 -27.29
N ARG A 344 -7.32 7.06 -26.66
CA ARG A 344 -7.35 6.89 -25.19
C ARG A 344 -5.93 6.57 -24.70
N PRO A 345 -4.97 7.52 -24.82
CA PRO A 345 -3.57 7.26 -24.51
C PRO A 345 -3.37 7.00 -23.02
N PRO A 346 -2.36 6.22 -22.64
CA PRO A 346 -1.88 6.25 -21.27
C PRO A 346 -1.45 7.66 -20.87
N PHE A 347 -1.69 8.00 -19.61
CA PHE A 347 -1.19 9.27 -19.04
C PHE A 347 -0.85 9.10 -17.56
N THR A 348 0.07 9.93 -17.08
CA THR A 348 0.28 10.16 -15.65
C THR A 348 -0.13 11.58 -15.28
N LEU A 349 -0.62 11.76 -14.06
CA LEU A 349 -0.92 13.06 -13.50
C LEU A 349 -0.24 13.17 -12.14
N GLU A 350 0.79 13.99 -12.09
CA GLU A 350 1.65 14.20 -10.93
C GLU A 350 1.40 15.57 -10.31
N GLN A 351 1.63 15.69 -9.02
CA GLN A 351 1.61 16.94 -8.29
C GLN A 351 2.99 17.18 -7.67
N PRO A 352 3.94 17.82 -8.39
CA PRO A 352 5.29 18.11 -7.89
C PRO A 352 5.31 18.98 -6.64
N ASP A 353 4.38 19.91 -6.55
CA ASP A 353 4.16 20.79 -5.40
C ASP A 353 2.68 21.17 -5.26
N ALA A 354 2.31 21.90 -4.21
CA ALA A 354 0.92 22.22 -3.90
C ALA A 354 0.19 23.01 -5.02
N ARG A 355 0.92 23.70 -5.90
CA ARG A 355 0.37 24.58 -6.95
C ARG A 355 0.69 24.12 -8.37
N THR A 356 1.40 23.01 -8.53
CA THR A 356 1.80 22.53 -9.86
C THR A 356 1.20 21.15 -10.12
N LEU A 357 0.56 21.00 -11.29
CA LEU A 357 0.12 19.71 -11.81
C LEU A 357 0.84 19.45 -13.13
N ALA A 358 1.35 18.24 -13.31
CA ALA A 358 2.03 17.79 -14.52
C ALA A 358 1.29 16.58 -15.12
N LEU A 359 0.63 16.79 -16.24
CA LEU A 359 0.00 15.76 -17.05
C LEU A 359 0.99 15.30 -18.11
N THR A 360 1.40 14.04 -18.07
CA THR A 360 2.23 13.43 -19.12
C THR A 360 1.40 12.48 -19.95
N LEU A 361 1.31 12.74 -21.25
CA LEU A 361 0.61 11.93 -22.24
C LEU A 361 1.60 11.02 -22.97
N TYR A 362 1.26 9.75 -23.13
CA TYR A 362 2.05 8.77 -23.88
C TYR A 362 1.32 8.43 -25.19
N GLY A 363 1.81 8.98 -26.28
CA GLY A 363 1.26 8.82 -27.62
C GLY A 363 1.73 9.92 -28.56
N SER A 364 1.76 9.65 -29.86
CA SER A 364 2.16 10.62 -30.86
C SER A 364 1.03 11.61 -31.14
N LEU A 365 1.32 12.89 -31.10
CA LEU A 365 0.40 13.97 -31.46
C LEU A 365 0.38 14.18 -32.97
N ALA A 366 -0.81 14.30 -33.57
CA ALA A 366 -0.99 14.69 -34.97
C ALA A 366 -0.72 16.19 -35.18
N ALA A 367 -1.08 17.02 -34.17
CA ALA A 367 -0.73 18.42 -34.10
C ALA A 367 -0.20 18.76 -32.70
N PRO A 368 0.71 19.74 -32.56
CA PRO A 368 1.18 20.18 -31.25
C PRO A 368 0.03 20.65 -30.35
N LEU A 369 0.11 20.37 -29.06
CA LEU A 369 -0.77 21.01 -28.08
C LEU A 369 -0.38 22.49 -27.95
N THR A 370 -1.37 23.37 -27.89
CA THR A 370 -1.16 24.80 -27.65
C THR A 370 -1.97 25.25 -26.45
N VAL A 371 -1.41 26.15 -25.68
CA VAL A 371 -2.05 26.70 -24.47
C VAL A 371 -2.65 28.06 -24.80
N PRO A 372 -3.91 28.38 -24.45
CA PRO A 372 -4.52 29.67 -24.72
C PRO A 372 -3.81 30.78 -23.94
N ALA A 373 -3.71 31.95 -24.55
CA ALA A 373 -3.17 33.15 -23.91
C ALA A 373 -4.07 33.63 -22.77
N GLU A 374 -5.38 33.56 -22.94
CA GLU A 374 -6.36 33.87 -21.91
C GLU A 374 -6.58 32.68 -20.99
N ARG A 375 -6.53 32.93 -19.69
CA ARG A 375 -6.62 31.92 -18.65
C ARG A 375 -7.53 32.39 -17.53
N PRO A 376 -8.34 31.51 -16.94
CA PRO A 376 -9.13 31.88 -15.76
C PRO A 376 -8.19 32.23 -14.58
N PRO A 377 -8.63 33.10 -13.63
CA PRO A 377 -7.81 33.55 -12.52
C PRO A 377 -7.15 32.44 -11.68
N ALA A 378 -7.77 31.28 -11.65
CA ALA A 378 -7.25 30.12 -10.94
C ALA A 378 -6.00 29.50 -11.60
N LEU A 379 -5.75 29.78 -12.89
CA LEU A 379 -4.62 29.24 -13.66
C LEU A 379 -3.55 30.34 -13.87
N ALA A 380 -2.52 30.34 -13.03
CA ALA A 380 -1.42 31.29 -13.11
C ALA A 380 -0.53 31.07 -14.35
N GLY A 381 -0.42 29.84 -14.84
CA GLY A 381 0.38 29.52 -16.02
C GLY A 381 0.13 28.12 -16.55
N ALA A 382 0.45 27.92 -17.81
CA ALA A 382 0.46 26.60 -18.43
C ALA A 382 1.60 26.50 -19.45
N GLU A 383 2.21 25.33 -19.56
CA GLU A 383 3.33 25.07 -20.46
C GLU A 383 3.18 23.68 -21.07
N VAL A 384 3.49 23.55 -22.35
CA VAL A 384 3.54 22.27 -23.06
C VAL A 384 4.96 22.00 -23.49
N GLN A 385 5.46 20.81 -23.17
CA GLN A 385 6.81 20.35 -23.51
C GLN A 385 6.77 18.96 -24.16
N ALA A 386 7.46 18.81 -25.28
CA ALA A 386 7.80 17.49 -25.80
C ALA A 386 8.99 16.93 -24.99
N VAL A 387 8.74 15.92 -24.17
CA VAL A 387 9.76 15.36 -23.25
C VAL A 387 10.62 14.32 -23.97
N ALA A 388 9.98 13.52 -24.82
CA ALA A 388 10.62 12.50 -25.65
C ALA A 388 9.71 12.19 -26.85
N PRO A 389 10.18 11.43 -27.86
CA PRO A 389 9.32 10.96 -28.93
C PRO A 389 8.08 10.23 -28.38
N GLY A 390 6.88 10.73 -28.73
CA GLY A 390 5.61 10.20 -28.23
C GLY A 390 5.33 10.47 -26.74
N VAL A 391 6.02 11.41 -26.11
CA VAL A 391 5.78 11.83 -24.71
C VAL A 391 5.65 13.35 -24.64
N THR A 392 4.45 13.81 -24.32
CA THR A 392 4.16 15.25 -24.17
C THR A 392 3.72 15.53 -22.75
N ARG A 393 4.32 16.57 -22.12
CA ARG A 393 3.97 17.04 -20.79
C ARG A 393 3.26 18.38 -20.87
N LEU A 394 2.09 18.47 -20.25
CA LEU A 394 1.36 19.70 -19.96
C LEU A 394 1.55 20.02 -18.48
N THR A 395 2.22 21.11 -18.16
CA THR A 395 2.39 21.61 -16.80
C THR A 395 1.43 22.76 -16.55
N LEU A 396 0.63 22.65 -15.50
CA LEU A 396 -0.31 23.68 -15.05
C LEU A 396 0.20 24.27 -13.73
N ARG A 397 0.32 25.61 -13.68
CA ARG A 397 0.65 26.36 -12.47
C ARG A 397 -0.61 27.05 -11.96
N LEU A 398 -1.04 26.70 -10.76
CA LEU A 398 -2.25 27.21 -10.14
C LEU A 398 -1.96 28.48 -9.36
N ALA A 399 -2.91 29.41 -9.31
CA ALA A 399 -2.83 30.62 -8.48
C ALA A 399 -2.90 30.28 -6.99
N GLN A 400 -3.60 29.21 -6.64
CA GLN A 400 -3.75 28.69 -5.27
C GLN A 400 -3.34 27.21 -5.23
N ALA A 401 -3.09 26.68 -4.03
CA ALA A 401 -2.87 25.24 -3.85
C ALA A 401 -4.08 24.43 -4.31
N ALA A 402 -3.84 23.30 -4.97
CA ALA A 402 -4.92 22.37 -5.28
C ALA A 402 -5.49 21.78 -3.99
N TRP A 403 -6.82 21.71 -3.88
CA TRP A 403 -7.49 20.95 -2.83
C TRP A 403 -7.70 19.49 -3.22
N GLY A 404 -7.89 19.25 -4.52
CA GLY A 404 -8.00 17.94 -5.12
C GLY A 404 -7.98 18.06 -6.64
N PHE A 405 -7.70 16.95 -7.32
CA PHE A 405 -7.70 16.92 -8.78
C PHE A 405 -8.04 15.53 -9.31
N ARG A 406 -8.55 15.48 -10.54
CA ARG A 406 -8.79 14.25 -11.27
C ARG A 406 -8.69 14.48 -12.77
N ALA A 407 -8.34 13.42 -13.52
CA ALA A 407 -8.42 13.41 -14.96
C ALA A 407 -9.28 12.23 -15.43
N ALA A 408 -10.11 12.46 -16.44
CA ALA A 408 -10.96 11.45 -17.05
C ALA A 408 -11.16 11.76 -18.53
N TYR A 409 -11.38 10.71 -19.36
CA TYR A 409 -11.79 10.90 -20.74
C TYR A 409 -13.23 11.41 -20.81
N ASP A 410 -13.43 12.46 -21.57
CA ASP A 410 -14.72 13.12 -21.78
C ASP A 410 -14.93 13.33 -23.30
N GLY A 411 -15.62 12.39 -23.95
CA GLY A 411 -15.74 12.37 -25.40
C GLY A 411 -14.37 12.35 -26.08
N PRO A 412 -14.06 13.35 -26.94
CA PRO A 412 -12.77 13.45 -27.64
C PRO A 412 -11.66 14.07 -26.80
N ASP A 413 -11.94 14.47 -25.57
CA ASP A 413 -11.01 15.19 -24.72
C ASP A 413 -10.55 14.37 -23.51
N LEU A 414 -9.41 14.72 -22.95
CA LEU A 414 -9.08 14.43 -21.56
C LEU A 414 -9.42 15.65 -20.72
N ARG A 415 -10.37 15.50 -19.80
CA ARG A 415 -10.77 16.54 -18.88
C ARG A 415 -10.03 16.39 -17.57
N LEU A 416 -9.28 17.43 -17.22
CA LEU A 416 -8.65 17.58 -15.91
C LEU A 416 -9.49 18.58 -15.09
N ARG A 417 -10.00 18.12 -13.94
CA ARG A 417 -10.73 18.97 -13.00
C ARG A 417 -9.91 19.12 -11.73
N VAL A 418 -9.67 20.37 -11.33
CA VAL A 418 -8.90 20.74 -10.13
C VAL A 418 -9.84 21.44 -9.16
N ARG A 419 -10.04 20.85 -7.99
CA ARG A 419 -10.74 21.51 -6.87
C ARG A 419 -9.79 22.56 -6.27
N LEU A 420 -10.33 23.74 -6.00
CA LEU A 420 -9.63 24.82 -5.30
C LEU A 420 -10.00 24.80 -3.80
N PRO A 421 -9.25 25.49 -2.94
CA PRO A 421 -9.60 25.59 -1.52
C PRO A 421 -11.04 26.09 -1.34
N PRO A 422 -11.82 25.46 -0.45
CA PRO A 422 -13.18 25.90 -0.16
C PRO A 422 -13.18 27.23 0.58
N SER A 423 -14.23 28.03 0.39
CA SER A 423 -14.49 29.19 1.24
C SER A 423 -14.82 28.73 2.66
N LEU A 424 -14.10 29.20 3.65
CA LEU A 424 -14.24 28.80 5.05
C LEU A 424 -14.77 29.97 5.90
N ASN A 425 -15.64 29.64 6.87
CA ASN A 425 -16.03 30.60 7.90
C ASN A 425 -14.97 30.60 9.02
N PRO A 426 -14.22 31.70 9.24
CA PRO A 426 -13.18 31.72 10.27
C PRO A 426 -13.66 31.42 11.69
N ALA A 427 -14.92 31.76 12.01
CA ALA A 427 -15.52 31.48 13.33
C ALA A 427 -15.94 30.01 13.50
N GLN A 428 -16.27 29.33 12.40
CA GLN A 428 -16.74 27.93 12.37
C GLN A 428 -16.14 27.20 11.16
N PRO A 429 -14.82 26.95 11.13
CA PRO A 429 -14.15 26.49 9.93
C PRO A 429 -14.53 25.10 9.48
N LEU A 430 -15.11 24.28 10.37
CA LEU A 430 -15.63 22.93 10.06
C LEU A 430 -17.09 22.93 9.59
N LEU A 431 -17.82 24.05 9.70
CA LEU A 431 -19.23 24.12 9.30
C LEU A 431 -19.38 23.85 7.80
N GLY A 432 -20.20 22.85 7.47
CA GLY A 432 -20.44 22.43 6.09
C GLY A 432 -19.28 21.67 5.42
N ARG A 433 -18.26 21.30 6.16
CA ARG A 433 -17.16 20.44 5.63
C ARG A 433 -17.55 18.98 5.71
N VAL A 434 -17.12 18.23 4.70
CA VAL A 434 -17.38 16.79 4.61
C VAL A 434 -16.07 16.04 4.84
N VAL A 435 -16.04 15.18 5.85
CA VAL A 435 -14.85 14.39 6.21
C VAL A 435 -15.20 12.91 6.18
N THR A 436 -14.42 12.11 5.46
CA THR A 436 -14.49 10.65 5.56
C THR A 436 -13.38 10.17 6.50
N LEU A 437 -13.78 9.47 7.56
CA LEU A 437 -12.88 8.71 8.42
C LEU A 437 -12.96 7.23 8.06
N ASP A 438 -11.80 6.62 7.85
CA ASP A 438 -11.67 5.21 7.52
C ASP A 438 -11.02 4.45 8.67
N PRO A 439 -11.78 3.79 9.57
CA PRO A 439 -11.18 2.88 10.55
C PRO A 439 -10.54 1.70 9.82
N GLY A 440 -9.20 1.58 9.86
CA GLY A 440 -8.45 0.56 9.12
C GLY A 440 -8.91 -0.87 9.43
N HIS A 441 -8.69 -1.78 8.46
CA HIS A 441 -9.00 -3.21 8.58
C HIS A 441 -10.50 -3.50 8.82
N GLY A 442 -10.84 -4.66 9.36
CA GLY A 442 -12.20 -5.08 9.68
C GLY A 442 -12.56 -6.47 9.17
N GLY A 443 -13.52 -7.13 9.81
CA GLY A 443 -13.97 -8.48 9.47
C GLY A 443 -12.81 -9.49 9.50
N THR A 444 -12.50 -10.09 8.35
CA THR A 444 -11.42 -11.07 8.20
C THR A 444 -10.02 -10.44 8.22
N GLN A 445 -9.90 -9.13 8.06
CA GLN A 445 -8.64 -8.40 8.07
C GLN A 445 -8.39 -7.85 9.48
N ASN A 446 -7.55 -8.50 10.26
CA ASN A 446 -7.26 -8.11 11.64
C ASN A 446 -6.37 -6.88 11.77
N GLY A 447 -5.51 -6.60 10.77
CA GLY A 447 -4.41 -5.66 10.92
C GLY A 447 -3.30 -6.23 11.80
N GLY A 448 -2.58 -5.37 12.50
CA GLY A 448 -1.53 -5.76 13.43
C GLY A 448 -2.07 -6.64 14.57
N ALA A 449 -1.23 -7.55 15.05
CA ALA A 449 -1.57 -8.45 16.13
C ALA A 449 -1.67 -7.67 17.45
N GLY A 450 -2.78 -7.81 18.14
CA GLY A 450 -3.00 -7.18 19.45
C GLY A 450 -2.54 -8.09 20.58
N SER A 451 -1.41 -7.79 21.20
CA SER A 451 -0.81 -8.62 22.27
C SER A 451 -1.68 -8.70 23.53
N LEU A 452 -2.61 -7.75 23.71
CA LEU A 452 -3.67 -7.77 24.71
C LEU A 452 -5.01 -8.34 24.17
N ARG A 453 -4.95 -9.23 23.16
CA ARG A 453 -6.08 -9.97 22.59
C ARG A 453 -7.08 -9.14 21.79
N VAL A 454 -6.78 -7.88 21.53
CA VAL A 454 -7.59 -7.01 20.66
C VAL A 454 -6.76 -6.62 19.45
N PRO A 455 -7.06 -7.11 18.24
CA PRO A 455 -6.33 -6.76 17.04
C PRO A 455 -6.57 -5.29 16.64
N GLU A 456 -5.71 -4.75 15.79
CA GLU A 456 -5.74 -3.35 15.34
C GLU A 456 -7.16 -2.87 14.98
N LYS A 457 -7.90 -3.65 14.17
CA LYS A 457 -9.26 -3.32 13.73
C LYS A 457 -10.22 -2.97 14.86
N GLY A 458 -10.04 -3.62 16.04
CA GLY A 458 -10.86 -3.41 17.25
C GLY A 458 -10.42 -2.19 18.05
N LEU A 459 -9.17 -1.77 17.91
CA LEU A 459 -8.62 -0.60 18.60
C LEU A 459 -8.92 0.71 17.85
N VAL A 460 -8.81 0.69 16.52
CA VAL A 460 -9.00 1.91 15.71
C VAL A 460 -10.47 2.30 15.50
N LEU A 461 -11.40 1.34 15.50
CA LEU A 461 -12.83 1.62 15.29
C LEU A 461 -13.44 2.55 16.36
N PRO A 462 -13.29 2.29 17.68
CA PRO A 462 -13.82 3.20 18.71
C PRO A 462 -13.19 4.58 18.64
N ILE A 463 -11.89 4.69 18.34
CA ILE A 463 -11.19 5.98 18.19
C ILE A 463 -11.78 6.79 17.03
N ALA A 464 -11.94 6.16 15.85
CA ALA A 464 -12.50 6.83 14.67
C ALA A 464 -13.97 7.24 14.89
N ARG A 465 -14.79 6.40 15.52
CA ARG A 465 -16.17 6.73 15.87
C ARG A 465 -16.24 7.94 16.80
N ARG A 466 -15.39 7.96 17.82
CA ARG A 466 -15.35 9.08 18.77
C ARG A 466 -14.83 10.37 18.10
N ALA A 467 -13.82 10.30 17.25
CA ALA A 467 -13.37 11.44 16.46
C ALA A 467 -14.48 11.98 15.54
N ALA A 468 -15.28 11.09 14.92
CA ALA A 468 -16.43 11.49 14.11
C ALA A 468 -17.47 12.27 14.92
N GLU A 469 -17.77 11.85 16.14
CA GLU A 469 -18.68 12.57 17.04
C GLU A 469 -18.16 13.97 17.36
N LEU A 470 -16.88 14.10 17.69
CA LEU A 470 -16.23 15.37 18.02
C LEU A 470 -16.21 16.34 16.84
N LEU A 471 -15.97 15.85 15.61
CA LEU A 471 -16.02 16.67 14.40
C LEU A 471 -17.44 17.11 14.04
N ARG A 472 -18.43 16.20 14.19
CA ARG A 472 -19.86 16.55 14.00
C ARG A 472 -20.33 17.62 14.96
N ALA A 473 -19.90 17.57 16.21
CA ALA A 473 -20.21 18.58 17.22
C ALA A 473 -19.65 19.97 16.85
N GLN A 474 -18.64 20.03 15.97
CA GLN A 474 -18.06 21.27 15.43
C GLN A 474 -18.65 21.67 14.06
N GLY A 475 -19.71 21.00 13.59
CA GLY A 475 -20.44 21.36 12.37
C GLY A 475 -20.01 20.63 11.10
N ALA A 476 -19.08 19.67 11.18
CA ALA A 476 -18.72 18.84 10.03
C ALA A 476 -19.77 17.75 9.76
N THR A 477 -19.95 17.41 8.48
CA THR A 477 -20.58 16.14 8.08
C THR A 477 -19.49 15.07 8.04
N VAL A 478 -19.67 13.97 8.79
CA VAL A 478 -18.65 12.93 8.86
C VAL A 478 -19.21 11.59 8.46
N TYR A 479 -18.56 10.97 7.47
CA TYR A 479 -18.81 9.60 7.05
C TYR A 479 -17.75 8.66 7.65
N LEU A 480 -18.17 7.43 7.96
CA LEU A 480 -17.28 6.35 8.38
C LEU A 480 -17.34 5.27 7.32
N THR A 481 -16.20 4.77 6.85
CA THR A 481 -16.16 3.67 5.87
C THR A 481 -16.78 2.40 6.46
N ARG A 482 -16.59 2.16 7.76
CA ARG A 482 -17.28 1.12 8.53
C ARG A 482 -17.68 1.61 9.91
N THR A 483 -18.82 1.14 10.37
CA THR A 483 -19.35 1.40 11.73
C THR A 483 -19.38 0.14 12.59
N ALA A 484 -19.00 -1.01 12.01
CA ALA A 484 -18.96 -2.32 12.65
C ALA A 484 -17.71 -3.09 12.23
N ASP A 485 -17.51 -4.28 12.78
CA ASP A 485 -16.42 -5.19 12.40
C ASP A 485 -16.79 -5.96 11.12
N VAL A 486 -16.66 -5.30 9.97
CA VAL A 486 -16.97 -5.84 8.63
C VAL A 486 -15.76 -5.73 7.72
N THR A 487 -15.62 -6.68 6.79
CA THR A 487 -14.58 -6.63 5.75
C THR A 487 -14.98 -5.66 4.66
N LEU A 488 -14.10 -4.70 4.34
CA LEU A 488 -14.24 -3.78 3.21
C LEU A 488 -12.98 -3.81 2.36
N GLY A 489 -13.16 -3.80 1.04
CA GLY A 489 -12.07 -3.65 0.08
C GLY A 489 -11.41 -2.26 0.19
N LEU A 490 -10.12 -2.19 -0.13
CA LEU A 490 -9.38 -0.92 -0.07
C LEU A 490 -9.96 0.12 -1.03
N THR A 491 -10.43 -0.31 -2.21
CA THR A 491 -11.07 0.56 -3.21
C THR A 491 -12.39 1.13 -2.70
N GLU A 492 -13.24 0.30 -2.07
CA GLU A 492 -14.54 0.72 -1.53
C GLU A 492 -14.40 1.85 -0.49
N ARG A 493 -13.31 1.84 0.30
CA ARG A 493 -13.02 2.88 1.29
C ARG A 493 -12.73 4.23 0.64
N GLY A 494 -11.91 4.24 -0.42
CA GLY A 494 -11.63 5.45 -1.19
C GLY A 494 -12.84 5.95 -1.99
N LEU A 495 -13.66 5.02 -2.53
CA LEU A 495 -14.89 5.31 -3.25
C LEU A 495 -15.88 6.10 -2.40
N LEU A 496 -16.08 5.70 -1.14
CA LEU A 496 -17.01 6.40 -0.26
C LEU A 496 -16.65 7.89 -0.12
N ALA A 497 -15.35 8.20 0.00
CA ALA A 497 -14.91 9.59 0.10
C ALA A 497 -15.22 10.40 -1.18
N GLU A 498 -15.13 9.77 -2.35
CA GLU A 498 -15.46 10.41 -3.62
C GLU A 498 -16.98 10.55 -3.81
N GLU A 499 -17.74 9.49 -3.58
CA GLU A 499 -19.22 9.49 -3.67
C GLU A 499 -19.88 10.51 -2.74
N THR A 500 -19.29 10.71 -1.56
CA THR A 500 -19.74 11.71 -0.61
C THR A 500 -19.19 13.11 -0.85
N ALA A 501 -18.41 13.30 -1.94
CA ALA A 501 -17.70 14.54 -2.26
C ALA A 501 -16.88 15.10 -1.07
N SER A 502 -16.25 14.20 -0.31
CA SER A 502 -15.50 14.56 0.90
C SER A 502 -14.43 15.61 0.64
N ASP A 503 -14.25 16.50 1.61
CA ASP A 503 -13.18 17.50 1.61
C ASP A 503 -11.87 16.90 2.14
N LEU A 504 -11.94 15.84 2.96
CA LEU A 504 -10.80 15.09 3.50
C LEU A 504 -11.12 13.59 3.58
N LEU A 505 -10.09 12.77 3.36
CA LEU A 505 -10.08 11.35 3.67
C LEU A 505 -8.96 11.07 4.68
N ILE A 506 -9.32 10.48 5.83
CA ILE A 506 -8.38 10.15 6.90
C ILE A 506 -8.54 8.68 7.26
N SER A 507 -7.57 7.86 6.91
CA SER A 507 -7.50 6.46 7.33
C SER A 507 -6.79 6.36 8.68
N VAL A 508 -7.39 5.64 9.63
CA VAL A 508 -6.95 5.57 11.03
C VAL A 508 -6.43 4.17 11.32
N HIS A 509 -5.16 4.07 11.67
CA HIS A 509 -4.40 2.85 11.87
C HIS A 509 -3.58 2.85 13.17
N ALA A 510 -3.02 1.72 13.51
CA ALA A 510 -2.03 1.54 14.57
C ALA A 510 -0.90 0.63 14.06
N ASN A 511 0.29 1.20 13.96
CA ASN A 511 1.45 0.61 13.32
C ASN A 511 1.98 -0.64 14.04
N ALA A 512 2.56 -1.54 13.28
CA ALA A 512 3.30 -2.69 13.78
C ALA A 512 4.60 -2.85 12.98
N LEU A 513 5.69 -3.18 13.66
CA LEU A 513 6.98 -3.36 12.99
C LEU A 513 7.03 -4.70 12.25
N PRO A 514 7.61 -4.72 11.05
CA PRO A 514 7.85 -5.95 10.32
C PRO A 514 8.98 -6.77 10.94
N ASP A 515 9.07 -8.03 10.54
CA ASP A 515 10.19 -8.91 10.91
C ASP A 515 11.56 -8.28 10.65
N GLY A 516 12.49 -8.58 11.55
CA GLY A 516 13.87 -8.11 11.46
C GLY A 516 14.09 -6.66 11.91
N ARG A 517 13.06 -5.98 12.38
CA ARG A 517 13.16 -4.63 12.96
C ARG A 517 13.12 -4.72 14.47
N ASP A 518 14.17 -4.22 15.10
CA ASP A 518 14.23 -4.12 16.57
C ASP A 518 13.18 -3.11 17.05
N PRO A 519 12.22 -3.49 17.92
CA PRO A 519 11.15 -2.60 18.35
C PRO A 519 11.59 -1.58 19.40
N ARG A 520 12.77 -1.74 20.01
CA ARG A 520 13.21 -0.90 21.13
C ARG A 520 13.39 0.55 20.71
N GLY A 521 12.65 1.44 21.36
CA GLY A 521 12.68 2.89 21.11
C GLY A 521 11.88 3.35 19.88
N ILE A 522 11.22 2.46 19.15
CA ILE A 522 10.35 2.81 18.02
C ILE A 522 8.91 2.89 18.53
N ARG A 523 8.40 4.13 18.64
CA ARG A 523 7.09 4.44 19.22
C ARG A 523 6.62 5.82 18.78
N GLY A 524 5.31 6.10 18.89
CA GLY A 524 4.72 7.40 18.61
C GLY A 524 4.02 7.48 17.26
N PRO A 525 3.41 8.64 16.93
CA PRO A 525 2.57 8.79 15.75
C PRO A 525 3.37 9.01 14.46
N GLU A 526 2.81 8.52 13.35
CA GLU A 526 3.26 8.80 11.98
C GLU A 526 2.08 9.17 11.09
N VAL A 527 2.29 10.04 10.11
CA VAL A 527 1.24 10.39 9.14
C VAL A 527 1.78 10.28 7.73
N TYR A 528 1.16 9.39 6.97
CA TYR A 528 1.50 9.05 5.59
C TYR A 528 0.62 9.81 4.61
N PHE A 529 1.21 10.29 3.51
CA PHE A 529 0.49 10.91 2.40
C PHE A 529 1.27 10.75 1.09
N SER A 530 0.56 10.67 -0.03
CA SER A 530 1.16 10.58 -1.37
C SER A 530 1.37 11.95 -2.00
N HIS A 531 0.41 12.84 -1.87
CA HIS A 531 0.34 14.09 -2.64
C HIS A 531 0.59 15.32 -1.78
N PRO A 532 1.31 16.34 -2.29
CA PRO A 532 1.61 17.59 -1.57
C PRO A 532 0.38 18.33 -1.01
N GLN A 533 -0.78 18.20 -1.66
CA GLN A 533 -2.04 18.78 -1.15
C GLN A 533 -2.44 18.26 0.23
N ALA A 534 -2.00 17.06 0.60
CA ALA A 534 -2.33 16.45 1.89
C ALA A 534 -1.34 16.82 3.01
N GLN A 535 -0.18 17.41 2.68
CA GLN A 535 0.85 17.76 3.67
C GLN A 535 0.35 18.68 4.79
N PRO A 536 -0.46 19.74 4.52
CA PRO A 536 -0.91 20.63 5.60
C PRO A 536 -1.78 19.91 6.65
N VAL A 537 -2.73 19.06 6.21
CA VAL A 537 -3.57 18.30 7.14
C VAL A 537 -2.76 17.22 7.88
N ALA A 538 -1.81 16.57 7.20
CA ALA A 538 -0.90 15.61 7.83
C ALA A 538 -0.06 16.28 8.94
N ALA A 539 0.46 17.46 8.69
CA ALA A 539 1.24 18.23 9.66
C ALA A 539 0.40 18.67 10.87
N ALA A 540 -0.83 19.14 10.64
CA ALA A 540 -1.73 19.58 11.71
C ALA A 540 -2.15 18.40 12.62
N ILE A 541 -2.49 17.25 12.05
CA ILE A 541 -2.82 16.03 12.81
C ILE A 541 -1.62 15.56 13.63
N LEU A 542 -0.45 15.49 13.02
CA LEU A 542 0.77 15.08 13.73
C LEU A 542 1.11 16.01 14.88
N ALA A 543 1.00 17.33 14.67
CA ALA A 543 1.23 18.33 15.71
C ALA A 543 0.27 18.17 16.89
N ALA A 544 -1.02 17.98 16.61
CA ALA A 544 -2.05 17.78 17.64
C ALA A 544 -1.82 16.49 18.44
N LEU A 545 -1.46 15.37 17.78
CA LEU A 545 -1.11 14.11 18.43
C LEU A 545 0.08 14.28 19.37
N ARG A 546 1.17 14.92 18.92
CA ARG A 546 2.37 15.16 19.73
C ARG A 546 2.13 16.09 20.91
N ALA A 547 1.35 17.15 20.71
CA ALA A 547 1.06 18.12 21.76
C ALA A 547 0.17 17.55 22.86
N ARG A 548 -0.86 16.78 22.50
CA ARG A 548 -1.84 16.23 23.45
C ARG A 548 -1.43 14.90 24.08
N LEU A 549 -0.54 14.15 23.43
CA LEU A 549 -0.08 12.83 23.88
C LEU A 549 1.44 12.73 23.81
N PRO A 550 2.19 13.53 24.59
CA PRO A 550 3.65 13.45 24.61
C PRO A 550 4.16 12.08 25.08
N ASP A 551 3.36 11.36 25.83
CA ASP A 551 3.61 9.99 26.31
C ASP A 551 3.61 8.93 25.19
N LEU A 552 3.08 9.23 23.98
CA LEU A 552 3.24 8.35 22.82
C LEU A 552 4.69 8.22 22.36
N GLY A 553 5.48 9.26 22.53
CA GLY A 553 6.83 9.37 21.98
C GLY A 553 6.88 10.16 20.68
N PRO A 554 8.08 10.37 20.11
CA PRO A 554 8.28 11.31 19.00
C PRO A 554 7.67 10.84 17.68
N GLY A 555 7.56 9.54 17.45
CA GLY A 555 7.21 8.97 16.15
C GLY A 555 8.20 9.33 15.05
N ALA A 556 8.15 8.68 13.91
CA ALA A 556 8.99 9.04 12.78
C ALA A 556 8.41 10.21 11.95
N GLY A 557 7.25 10.75 12.35
CA GLY A 557 6.71 12.00 11.84
C GLY A 557 5.97 11.87 10.51
N LEU A 558 6.19 12.83 9.62
CA LEU A 558 5.57 12.86 8.29
C LEU A 558 6.25 11.86 7.35
N LYS A 559 5.45 11.16 6.56
CA LYS A 559 5.87 10.17 5.56
C LYS A 559 5.36 10.56 4.17
N PRO A 560 6.03 11.51 3.50
CA PRO A 560 5.64 11.95 2.16
C PRO A 560 5.93 10.87 1.11
N GLY A 561 5.17 10.91 -0.01
CA GLY A 561 5.34 10.01 -1.14
C GLY A 561 4.92 8.56 -0.88
N ALA A 562 4.14 8.32 0.18
CA ALA A 562 3.68 6.98 0.52
C ALA A 562 2.61 6.50 -0.47
N ASP A 563 2.93 5.45 -1.23
CA ASP A 563 2.03 4.83 -2.21
C ASP A 563 1.12 3.78 -1.55
N LEU A 564 0.22 4.23 -0.68
CA LEU A 564 -0.78 3.39 0.00
C LEU A 564 -2.17 3.62 -0.61
N ALA A 565 -3.03 2.60 -0.58
CA ALA A 565 -4.35 2.66 -1.19
C ALA A 565 -5.19 3.86 -0.72
N LEU A 566 -5.09 4.25 0.56
CA LEU A 566 -5.85 5.35 1.15
C LEU A 566 -5.09 6.69 1.17
N THR A 567 -3.85 6.74 0.69
CA THR A 567 -3.11 8.00 0.47
C THR A 567 -3.10 8.44 -0.99
N ARG A 568 -3.35 7.51 -1.94
CA ARG A 568 -3.39 7.77 -3.40
C ARG A 568 -4.55 8.61 -3.89
N PRO A 569 -5.78 8.61 -3.29
CA PRO A 569 -6.88 9.41 -3.82
C PRO A 569 -6.47 10.87 -3.99
N THR A 570 -6.71 11.41 -5.20
CA THR A 570 -6.32 12.78 -5.57
C THR A 570 -7.46 13.77 -5.50
N THR A 571 -8.71 13.31 -5.40
CA THR A 571 -9.92 14.14 -5.44
C THR A 571 -10.11 15.01 -4.20
N GLN A 572 -9.40 14.72 -3.12
CA GLN A 572 -9.29 15.49 -1.87
C GLN A 572 -7.93 15.20 -1.22
N PRO A 573 -7.48 15.99 -0.24
CA PRO A 573 -6.37 15.61 0.63
C PRO A 573 -6.67 14.28 1.32
N SER A 574 -5.74 13.32 1.22
CA SER A 574 -5.91 11.96 1.74
C SER A 574 -4.68 11.57 2.56
N VAL A 575 -4.90 11.18 3.80
CA VAL A 575 -3.85 10.80 4.75
C VAL A 575 -4.15 9.46 5.42
N LEU A 576 -3.11 8.72 5.78
CA LEU A 576 -3.19 7.58 6.68
C LEU A 576 -2.43 7.93 7.96
N VAL A 577 -3.10 7.81 9.08
CA VAL A 577 -2.59 8.17 10.41
C VAL A 577 -2.32 6.90 11.19
N GLU A 578 -1.06 6.62 11.42
CA GLU A 578 -0.60 5.62 12.39
C GLU A 578 -0.55 6.30 13.76
N LEU A 579 -1.58 6.08 14.56
CA LEU A 579 -1.76 6.77 15.86
C LEU A 579 -0.64 6.44 16.84
N ALA A 580 -0.17 5.20 16.83
CA ALA A 580 0.80 4.66 17.77
C ALA A 580 1.29 3.28 17.29
N TYR A 581 2.27 2.68 17.99
CA TYR A 581 2.78 1.35 17.66
C TYR A 581 2.18 0.26 18.55
N LEU A 582 1.64 -0.79 17.93
CA LEU A 582 1.22 -2.03 18.61
C LEU A 582 2.41 -2.79 19.21
N THR A 583 3.60 -2.62 18.62
CA THR A 583 4.87 -3.24 19.02
C THR A 583 5.64 -2.44 20.08
N ASP A 584 5.02 -1.43 20.71
CA ASP A 584 5.50 -0.74 21.91
C ASP A 584 4.47 -0.89 23.04
N ALA A 585 4.90 -1.39 24.19
CA ALA A 585 4.01 -1.71 25.31
C ALA A 585 3.25 -0.50 25.88
N GLY A 586 3.87 0.70 25.88
CA GLY A 586 3.23 1.94 26.31
C GLY A 586 2.15 2.41 25.34
N ASN A 587 2.47 2.42 24.05
CA ASN A 587 1.55 2.77 22.99
C ASN A 587 0.36 1.79 22.92
N LEU A 588 0.62 0.48 23.02
CA LEU A 588 -0.45 -0.53 23.02
C LEU A 588 -1.42 -0.35 24.18
N ARG A 589 -0.93 -0.09 25.41
CA ARG A 589 -1.79 0.16 26.57
C ARG A 589 -2.65 1.41 26.37
N LEU A 590 -2.09 2.46 25.77
CA LEU A 590 -2.84 3.67 25.45
C LEU A 590 -3.92 3.39 24.41
N LEU A 591 -3.60 2.69 23.33
CA LEU A 591 -4.56 2.26 22.31
C LEU A 591 -5.66 1.37 22.89
N HIS A 592 -5.35 0.52 23.86
CA HIS A 592 -6.26 -0.45 24.46
C HIS A 592 -7.19 0.18 25.53
N SER A 593 -6.75 1.22 26.21
CA SER A 593 -7.52 1.82 27.31
C SER A 593 -8.60 2.79 26.81
N PRO A 594 -9.82 2.78 27.38
CA PRO A 594 -10.88 3.74 27.01
C PRO A 594 -10.43 5.20 27.14
N ALA A 595 -9.70 5.54 28.19
CA ALA A 595 -9.15 6.90 28.38
C ALA A 595 -8.11 7.27 27.32
N GLY A 596 -7.27 6.33 26.90
CA GLY A 596 -6.33 6.53 25.80
C GLY A 596 -7.01 6.70 24.46
N GLN A 597 -8.03 5.89 24.17
CA GLN A 597 -8.84 6.02 22.95
C GLN A 597 -9.54 7.38 22.87
N GLU A 598 -10.11 7.88 23.98
CA GLU A 598 -10.71 9.23 24.05
C GLU A 598 -9.66 10.32 23.75
N ARG A 599 -8.47 10.25 24.37
CA ARG A 599 -7.38 11.22 24.14
C ARG A 599 -6.90 11.20 22.68
N LEU A 600 -6.77 10.03 22.06
CA LEU A 600 -6.41 9.86 20.67
C LEU A 600 -7.47 10.44 19.73
N ALA A 601 -8.74 10.16 20.00
CA ALA A 601 -9.86 10.71 19.23
C ALA A 601 -9.93 12.25 19.31
N GLN A 602 -9.73 12.81 20.50
CA GLN A 602 -9.65 14.27 20.72
C GLN A 602 -8.47 14.89 19.97
N ALA A 603 -7.30 14.26 20.00
CA ALA A 603 -6.12 14.77 19.27
C ALA A 603 -6.33 14.73 17.76
N LEU A 604 -6.90 13.64 17.24
CA LEU A 604 -7.21 13.52 15.81
C LEU A 604 -8.22 14.60 15.37
N ALA A 605 -9.34 14.76 16.10
CA ALA A 605 -10.35 15.76 15.80
C ALA A 605 -9.78 17.20 15.90
N GLN A 606 -8.94 17.46 16.89
CA GLN A 606 -8.27 18.75 17.03
C GLN A 606 -7.34 19.04 15.86
N GLY A 607 -6.54 18.06 15.41
CA GLY A 607 -5.65 18.25 14.25
C GLY A 607 -6.42 18.61 12.98
N VAL A 608 -7.59 18.01 12.78
CA VAL A 608 -8.50 18.36 11.67
C VAL A 608 -9.03 19.78 11.84
N ALA A 609 -9.47 20.16 13.04
CA ALA A 609 -9.95 21.52 13.33
C ALA A 609 -8.86 22.58 13.13
N ASP A 610 -7.63 22.29 13.60
CA ASP A 610 -6.49 23.20 13.44
C ASP A 610 -6.10 23.41 11.96
N PHE A 611 -6.19 22.34 11.15
CA PHE A 611 -5.98 22.43 9.71
C PHE A 611 -6.98 23.40 9.05
N TYR A 612 -8.27 23.24 9.31
CA TYR A 612 -9.29 24.12 8.74
C TYR A 612 -9.21 25.54 9.29
N ALA A 613 -8.91 25.74 10.56
CA ALA A 613 -8.67 27.05 11.15
C ALA A 613 -7.44 27.75 10.56
N GLY A 614 -6.39 27.00 10.23
CA GLY A 614 -5.22 27.52 9.52
C GLY A 614 -5.52 27.89 8.06
N ALA A 615 -6.34 27.11 7.37
CA ALA A 615 -6.76 27.37 6.00
C ALA A 615 -7.79 28.54 5.88
N ALA A 616 -8.46 28.90 6.96
CA ALA A 616 -9.42 30.00 7.01
C ALA A 616 -8.77 31.40 7.24
N ARG A 617 -7.48 31.44 7.56
CA ARG A 617 -6.64 32.65 7.72
C ARG A 617 -5.96 33.04 6.43
#